data_7ec5636a8f302048d03cb30512f2f9de
#
_entry.id   7ec5636a8f302048d03cb30512f2f9de
#
_cell.length_a   1.000
_cell.length_b   1.000
_cell.length_c   1.000
_cell.angle_alpha   90.00
_cell.angle_beta   90.00
_cell.angle_gamma   90.00
#
_symmetry.space_group_name_H-M   'P 1'
#
loop_
_entity.id
_entity.type
_entity.pdbx_description
1 polymer ?
#
loop_
_entity_poly.entity_id
_entity_poly.type
_entity_poly.pdbx_seq_one_letter_code
_entity_poly.pdbx_strand_id
1 'polypeptide(L)'
;RTLTENVPCGAQVTVSRAEAASGFVSPLPSGWLRETLEDAGASIFGNSTGYLFCGASIGTLPAFKAAFPTSPFVNTGALGPTCNAHAPNEWLDLAYAEKLTCVFAELIAGIPSEN
;
A
#
# COMPACT_ATOMS: atom_id res chain seq x y z
N ARG A 1 -11.59 18.58 18.59
CA ARG A 1 -12.07 19.92 18.94
C ARG A 1 -12.81 20.55 17.76
N THR A 2 -12.20 20.65 16.57
CA THR A 2 -12.84 21.25 15.38
C THR A 2 -14.14 20.55 14.96
N LEU A 3 -14.19 19.21 15.06
CA LEU A 3 -15.37 18.43 14.66
C LEU A 3 -16.56 18.60 15.60
N THR A 4 -16.33 18.95 16.87
CA THR A 4 -17.38 19.13 17.87
C THR A 4 -17.78 20.60 18.07
N GLU A 5 -16.90 21.55 17.70
CA GLU A 5 -17.12 22.97 17.86
C GLU A 5 -17.73 23.66 16.64
N ASN A 6 -17.45 23.14 15.44
CA ASN A 6 -17.91 23.68 14.17
C ASN A 6 -18.76 22.67 13.40
N VAL A 7 -19.86 22.24 14.00
CA VAL A 7 -20.73 21.22 13.41
C VAL A 7 -21.65 21.87 12.39
N PRO A 8 -21.59 21.47 11.09
CA PRO A 8 -22.45 22.01 10.07
C PRO A 8 -23.88 21.47 10.21
N CYS A 9 -24.86 22.23 9.76
CA CYS A 9 -26.24 21.81 9.61
C CYS A 9 -26.96 21.37 10.90
N GLY A 10 -26.47 21.80 12.07
CA GLY A 10 -27.10 21.44 13.36
C GLY A 10 -26.96 19.96 13.76
N ALA A 11 -26.05 19.24 13.12
CA ALA A 11 -25.79 17.84 13.47
C ALA A 11 -25.25 17.70 14.90
N GLN A 12 -25.48 16.54 15.53
CA GLN A 12 -24.83 16.19 16.80
C GLN A 12 -23.64 15.29 16.52
N VAL A 13 -22.45 15.72 16.95
CA VAL A 13 -21.19 14.95 16.79
C VAL A 13 -20.73 14.48 18.15
N THR A 14 -20.65 13.16 18.33
CA THR A 14 -20.07 12.54 19.52
C THR A 14 -18.84 11.76 19.11
N VAL A 15 -17.70 12.02 19.76
CA VAL A 15 -16.47 11.27 19.58
C VAL A 15 -16.38 10.24 20.71
N SER A 16 -16.65 8.97 20.40
CA SER A 16 -16.63 7.87 21.36
C SER A 16 -15.32 7.08 21.36
N ARG A 17 -14.57 7.15 20.26
CA ARG A 17 -13.25 6.54 20.10
C ARG A 17 -12.34 7.46 19.31
N ALA A 18 -11.14 7.66 19.79
CA ALA A 18 -10.07 8.33 19.06
C ALA A 18 -8.89 7.37 18.95
N GLU A 19 -8.59 6.96 17.74
CA GLU A 19 -7.40 6.15 17.43
C GLU A 19 -6.49 6.98 16.54
N ALA A 20 -5.21 6.96 16.81
CA ALA A 20 -4.21 7.66 16.02
C ALA A 20 -3.10 6.70 15.61
N ALA A 21 -2.68 6.80 14.37
CA ALA A 21 -1.52 6.09 13.87
C ALA A 21 -0.53 7.10 13.28
N SER A 22 0.76 6.82 13.46
CA SER A 22 1.82 7.61 12.81
C SER A 22 1.80 7.37 11.31
N GLY A 23 2.06 8.42 10.55
CA GLY A 23 2.30 8.28 9.11
C GLY A 23 3.57 7.45 8.86
N PHE A 24 3.61 6.83 7.70
CA PHE A 24 4.78 6.07 7.24
C PHE A 24 5.17 6.54 5.84
N VAL A 25 6.44 6.82 5.67
CA VAL A 25 7.04 7.15 4.37
C VAL A 25 8.14 6.14 4.10
N SER A 26 7.98 5.34 3.04
CA SER A 26 9.04 4.47 2.55
C SER A 26 9.85 5.21 1.49
N PRO A 27 11.18 5.08 1.49
CA PRO A 27 11.97 5.46 0.33
C PRO A 27 11.47 4.72 -0.92
N LEU A 28 11.60 5.35 -2.08
CA LEU A 28 11.34 4.65 -3.34
C LEU A 28 12.30 3.47 -3.48
N PRO A 29 11.86 2.37 -4.08
CA PRO A 29 12.72 1.23 -4.38
C PRO A 29 13.94 1.66 -5.19
N SER A 30 15.08 1.04 -4.92
CA SER A 30 16.34 1.27 -5.63
C SER A 30 17.08 -0.05 -5.86
N GLY A 31 18.12 -0.02 -6.70
CA GLY A 31 18.91 -1.20 -7.05
C GLY A 31 18.05 -2.35 -7.57
N TRP A 32 18.41 -3.57 -7.19
CA TRP A 32 17.75 -4.79 -7.63
C TRP A 32 16.22 -4.77 -7.46
N LEU A 33 15.72 -4.22 -6.36
CA LEU A 33 14.30 -4.18 -6.09
C LEU A 33 13.54 -3.34 -7.11
N ARG A 34 14.10 -2.19 -7.47
CA ARG A 34 13.52 -1.34 -8.49
C ARG A 34 13.55 -2.00 -9.87
N GLU A 35 14.70 -2.55 -10.24
CA GLU A 35 14.88 -3.25 -11.52
C GLU A 35 13.89 -4.41 -11.65
N THR A 36 13.80 -5.27 -10.63
CA THR A 36 12.84 -6.39 -10.64
C THR A 36 11.39 -5.93 -10.72
N LEU A 37 11.01 -4.87 -10.01
CA LEU A 37 9.65 -4.32 -10.09
C LEU A 37 9.32 -3.76 -11.48
N GLU A 38 10.26 -3.09 -12.11
CA GLU A 38 10.06 -2.51 -13.44
C GLU A 38 10.00 -3.61 -14.51
N ASP A 39 10.86 -4.62 -14.43
CA ASP A 39 10.87 -5.76 -15.35
C ASP A 39 9.59 -6.61 -15.19
N ALA A 40 9.18 -6.90 -13.97
CA ALA A 40 7.93 -7.62 -13.69
C ALA A 40 6.70 -6.81 -14.15
N GLY A 41 6.68 -5.51 -13.92
CA GLY A 41 5.62 -4.63 -14.40
C GLY A 41 5.51 -4.67 -15.93
N ALA A 42 6.61 -4.54 -16.63
CA ALA A 42 6.65 -4.58 -18.08
C ALA A 42 6.26 -5.96 -18.64
N SER A 43 6.79 -7.05 -18.08
CA SER A 43 6.57 -8.41 -18.60
C SER A 43 5.17 -8.96 -18.27
N ILE A 44 4.66 -8.72 -17.06
CA ILE A 44 3.40 -9.31 -16.57
C ILE A 44 2.20 -8.40 -16.86
N PHE A 45 2.35 -7.09 -16.67
CA PHE A 45 1.28 -6.13 -16.88
C PHE A 45 1.36 -5.39 -18.21
N GLY A 46 2.52 -5.44 -18.90
CA GLY A 46 2.74 -4.70 -20.14
C GLY A 46 2.94 -3.19 -19.94
N ASN A 47 3.19 -2.75 -18.73
CA ASN A 47 3.35 -1.34 -18.35
C ASN A 47 4.46 -1.17 -17.33
N SER A 48 5.06 0.02 -17.30
CA SER A 48 6.01 0.37 -16.24
C SER A 48 5.32 0.41 -14.88
N THR A 49 6.07 0.06 -13.84
CA THR A 49 5.58 0.14 -12.47
C THR A 49 5.37 1.59 -12.04
N GLY A 50 4.17 1.89 -11.60
CA GLY A 50 3.81 3.19 -11.04
C GLY A 50 4.01 3.23 -9.53
N TYR A 51 4.42 4.38 -9.03
CA TYR A 51 4.56 4.65 -7.59
C TYR A 51 3.61 5.77 -7.20
N LEU A 52 2.84 5.56 -6.15
CA LEU A 52 1.91 6.56 -5.66
C LEU A 52 1.99 6.71 -4.14
N PHE A 53 1.68 7.88 -3.65
CA PHE A 53 1.51 8.13 -2.23
C PHE A 53 0.02 8.06 -1.88
N CYS A 54 -0.27 7.31 -0.84
CA CYS A 54 -1.63 7.18 -0.32
C CYS A 54 -1.78 8.05 0.93
N GLY A 55 -2.85 8.80 1.01
CA GLY A 55 -3.17 9.64 2.18
C GLY A 55 -3.73 8.87 3.39
N ALA A 56 -3.73 7.53 3.34
CA ALA A 56 -4.16 6.68 4.44
C ALA A 56 -2.96 6.17 5.26
N SER A 57 -3.20 5.82 6.52
CA SER A 57 -2.20 5.21 7.39
C SER A 57 -2.42 3.72 7.50
N ILE A 58 -1.32 2.96 7.46
CA ILE A 58 -1.29 1.53 7.75
C ILE A 58 -0.49 1.36 9.03
N GLY A 59 -1.18 1.20 10.15
CA GLY A 59 -0.60 1.27 11.50
C GLY A 59 0.51 0.26 11.79
N THR A 60 0.59 -0.83 11.03
CA THR A 60 1.63 -1.86 11.17
C THR A 60 2.97 -1.49 10.52
N LEU A 61 2.99 -0.62 9.50
CA LEU A 61 4.20 -0.29 8.76
C LEU A 61 5.30 0.38 9.63
N PRO A 62 4.99 1.32 10.52
CA PRO A 62 6.00 1.86 11.44
C PRO A 62 6.64 0.80 12.34
N ALA A 63 5.86 -0.19 12.79
CA ALA A 63 6.38 -1.28 13.62
C ALA A 63 7.31 -2.21 12.82
N PHE A 64 6.95 -2.55 11.58
CA PHE A 64 7.83 -3.29 10.68
C PHE A 64 9.12 -2.51 10.39
N LYS A 65 9.03 -1.20 10.15
CA LYS A 65 10.23 -0.38 9.91
C LYS A 65 11.14 -0.32 11.12
N ALA A 66 10.59 -0.28 12.32
CA ALA A 66 11.38 -0.32 13.56
C ALA A 66 12.08 -1.68 13.75
N ALA A 67 11.39 -2.78 13.42
CA ALA A 67 11.95 -4.12 13.51
C ALA A 67 12.98 -4.42 12.41
N PHE A 68 12.80 -3.86 11.22
CA PHE A 68 13.65 -4.10 10.04
C PHE A 68 14.11 -2.76 9.42
N PRO A 69 15.01 -2.03 10.10
CA PRO A 69 15.34 -0.65 9.72
C PRO A 69 16.03 -0.51 8.37
N THR A 70 16.73 -1.54 7.91
CA THR A 70 17.46 -1.56 6.64
C THR A 70 16.69 -2.21 5.50
N SER A 71 15.61 -2.96 5.79
CA SER A 71 14.85 -3.65 4.77
C SER A 71 14.06 -2.68 3.90
N PRO A 72 14.02 -2.89 2.59
CA PRO A 72 13.11 -2.17 1.71
C PRO A 72 11.67 -2.63 1.94
N PHE A 73 10.71 -1.79 1.57
CA PHE A 73 9.29 -2.09 1.69
C PHE A 73 8.62 -1.95 0.34
N VAL A 74 7.84 -2.96 -0.03
CA VAL A 74 6.89 -2.90 -1.13
C VAL A 74 5.50 -2.99 -0.54
N ASN A 75 4.74 -1.91 -0.64
CA ASN A 75 3.36 -1.86 -0.21
C ASN A 75 2.48 -1.76 -1.47
N THR A 76 1.72 -2.79 -1.72
CA THR A 76 0.85 -2.87 -2.90
C THR A 76 -0.40 -3.67 -2.57
N GLY A 77 -1.36 -3.69 -3.48
CA GLY A 77 -2.59 -4.46 -3.32
C GLY A 77 -3.34 -4.58 -4.64
N ALA A 78 -4.33 -5.45 -4.65
CA ALA A 78 -5.15 -5.74 -5.83
C ALA A 78 -6.44 -4.89 -5.87
N LEU A 79 -6.37 -3.64 -5.42
CA LEU A 79 -7.48 -2.69 -5.46
C LEU A 79 -7.40 -1.81 -6.71
N GLY A 80 -8.42 -1.89 -7.54
CA GLY A 80 -8.63 -0.97 -8.68
C GLY A 80 -9.58 0.18 -8.32
N PRO A 81 -9.69 1.19 -9.19
CA PRO A 81 -10.53 2.37 -8.95
C PRO A 81 -12.01 2.05 -8.78
N THR A 82 -12.46 0.92 -9.31
CA THR A 82 -13.88 0.49 -9.30
C THR A 82 -14.16 -0.60 -8.28
N CYS A 83 -13.15 -1.08 -7.55
CA CYS A 83 -13.30 -2.21 -6.62
C CYS A 83 -14.16 -1.91 -5.39
N ASN A 84 -14.59 -0.66 -5.22
CA ASN A 84 -15.43 -0.21 -4.12
C ASN A 84 -14.85 -0.53 -2.73
N ALA A 85 -13.54 -0.32 -2.57
CA ALA A 85 -12.80 -0.65 -1.37
C ALA A 85 -13.43 -0.02 -0.11
N HIS A 86 -13.53 -0.81 0.96
CA HIS A 86 -14.10 -0.42 2.26
C HIS A 86 -15.59 -0.06 2.20
N ALA A 87 -16.32 -0.54 1.19
CA ALA A 87 -17.75 -0.28 1.03
C ALA A 87 -18.53 -1.57 0.70
N PRO A 88 -19.87 -1.55 0.79
CA PRO A 88 -20.68 -2.69 0.38
C PRO A 88 -20.43 -3.10 -1.07
N ASN A 89 -20.46 -4.39 -1.35
CA ASN A 89 -20.16 -4.97 -2.66
C ASN A 89 -18.72 -4.70 -3.15
N GLU A 90 -17.77 -4.59 -2.26
CA GLU A 90 -16.35 -4.63 -2.62
C GLU A 90 -16.04 -5.91 -3.41
N TRP A 91 -15.23 -5.79 -4.45
CA TRP A 91 -14.88 -6.92 -5.30
C TRP A 91 -13.39 -6.92 -5.65
N LEU A 92 -12.89 -8.09 -6.01
CA LEU A 92 -11.52 -8.32 -6.42
C LEU A 92 -11.47 -8.70 -7.89
N ASP A 93 -10.60 -8.04 -8.65
CA ASP A 93 -10.21 -8.48 -9.98
C ASP A 93 -9.25 -9.68 -9.87
N LEU A 94 -9.74 -10.87 -10.19
CA LEU A 94 -8.96 -12.10 -10.08
C LEU A 94 -7.79 -12.13 -11.07
N ALA A 95 -7.98 -11.63 -12.29
CA ALA A 95 -6.90 -11.59 -13.28
C ALA A 95 -5.78 -10.64 -12.86
N TYR A 96 -6.13 -9.52 -12.22
CA TYR A 96 -5.14 -8.62 -11.63
C TYR A 96 -4.42 -9.27 -10.44
N ALA A 97 -5.15 -9.96 -9.57
CA ALA A 97 -4.58 -10.64 -8.40
C ALA A 97 -3.61 -11.77 -8.80
N GLU A 98 -3.94 -12.53 -9.84
CA GLU A 98 -3.04 -13.55 -10.41
C GLU A 98 -1.74 -12.91 -10.93
N LYS A 99 -1.83 -11.86 -11.71
CA LYS A 99 -0.65 -11.12 -12.19
C LYS A 99 0.18 -10.56 -11.05
N LEU A 100 -0.45 -9.97 -10.04
CA LEU A 100 0.26 -9.45 -8.88
C LEU A 100 0.97 -10.57 -8.11
N THR A 101 0.39 -11.76 -8.03
CA THR A 101 1.03 -12.94 -7.43
C THR A 101 2.30 -13.33 -8.20
N CYS A 102 2.28 -13.27 -9.54
CA CYS A 102 3.48 -13.49 -10.35
C CYS A 102 4.55 -12.43 -10.08
N VAL A 103 4.18 -11.15 -9.94
CA VAL A 103 5.15 -10.11 -9.54
C VAL A 103 5.81 -10.42 -8.21
N PHE A 104 5.06 -10.89 -7.21
CA PHE A 104 5.65 -11.29 -5.93
C PHE A 104 6.60 -12.50 -6.08
N ALA A 105 6.28 -13.45 -6.94
CA ALA A 105 7.17 -14.57 -7.22
C ALA A 105 8.50 -14.09 -7.83
N GLU A 106 8.46 -13.19 -8.80
CA GLU A 106 9.65 -12.57 -9.39
C GLU A 106 10.47 -11.79 -8.36
N LEU A 107 9.82 -11.03 -7.48
CA LEU A 107 10.49 -10.30 -6.41
C LEU A 107 11.23 -11.25 -5.46
N ILE A 108 10.59 -12.34 -5.06
CA ILE A 108 11.20 -13.32 -4.15
C ILE A 108 12.39 -14.02 -4.85
N ALA A 109 12.24 -14.38 -6.12
CA ALA A 109 13.30 -15.00 -6.90
C ALA A 109 14.48 -14.05 -7.17
N GLY A 110 14.22 -12.75 -7.26
CA GLY A 110 15.22 -11.71 -7.51
C GLY A 110 15.98 -11.24 -6.27
N ILE A 111 15.67 -11.76 -5.06
CA ILE A 111 16.42 -11.40 -3.85
C ILE A 111 17.88 -11.82 -4.01
N PRO A 112 18.84 -10.87 -3.91
CA PRO A 112 20.25 -11.20 -4.00
C PRO A 112 20.67 -12.18 -2.90
N SER A 113 21.44 -13.19 -3.26
CA SER A 113 22.08 -14.08 -2.27
C SER A 113 23.03 -13.24 -1.40
N GLU A 114 22.95 -13.38 -0.10
CA GLU A 114 23.98 -12.83 0.80
C GLU A 114 25.28 -13.57 0.51
N ASN A 115 26.31 -12.87 0.07
CA ASN A 115 27.68 -13.36 -0.06
C ASN A 115 28.42 -13.16 1.25
#